data_d61f1b1dd33a40ca4da1bd56b4946a42
#
_entry.id   d61f1b1dd33a40ca4da1bd56b4946a42
#
_cell.length_a   1.000
_cell.length_b   1.000
_cell.length_c   1.000
_cell.angle_alpha   90.00
_cell.angle_beta   90.00
_cell.angle_gamma   90.00
#
_symmetry.space_group_name_H-M   'P 1'
#
loop_
_entity.id
_entity.type
_entity.pdbx_description
1 polymer ?
#
loop_
_entity_poly.entity_id
_entity_poly.type
_entity_poly.pdbx_seq_one_letter_code
_entity_poly.pdbx_strand_id
1 'polypeptide(L)'
;MLLKRKSIEKEESLRPSVLPVKKEERRRIQYAPVTLSEQGGVRYLHFGTEWIQGAMRLRKPNWLELEYSRKMMSWLLFREQPRMICQLGLGAGALTKFCYWQFADCKTVAVELNPDVISVCHSMFALPDEDERLHIVEMDAMDFVNDERNAGVFDVLHSDLYDATARGPVLDTPEFYAACKRCLVPGGMMTVNLFGDHPSFARNISAMSRVFEKVICLS
;
A
#
# COMPACT_ATOMS: atom_id res chain seq x y z
N MET A 1 -24.94 17.71 43.62
CA MET A 1 -24.91 18.41 42.34
C MET A 1 -24.05 17.57 41.37
N LEU A 2 -24.70 16.79 40.51
CA LEU A 2 -24.06 15.80 39.65
C LEU A 2 -23.76 16.44 38.30
N LEU A 3 -22.48 16.61 37.97
CA LEU A 3 -22.06 17.01 36.62
C LEU A 3 -22.04 15.78 35.70
N LYS A 4 -22.89 15.83 34.69
CA LYS A 4 -23.00 14.82 33.62
C LYS A 4 -21.74 14.81 32.73
N ARG A 5 -21.13 13.65 32.59
CA ARG A 5 -20.19 13.33 31.50
C ARG A 5 -20.89 13.40 30.15
N LYS A 6 -20.52 14.36 29.34
CA LYS A 6 -20.73 14.38 27.88
C LYS A 6 -19.35 14.52 27.25
N SER A 7 -18.89 13.48 26.59
CA SER A 7 -17.90 13.53 25.49
C SER A 7 -17.16 12.20 25.36
N ILE A 8 -17.77 11.21 24.76
CA ILE A 8 -17.07 10.06 24.14
C ILE A 8 -17.98 9.55 23.00
N GLU A 9 -18.21 10.34 21.99
CA GLU A 9 -18.95 9.88 20.78
C GLU A 9 -18.37 10.38 19.46
N LYS A 10 -17.13 10.88 19.45
CA LYS A 10 -16.55 11.45 18.22
C LYS A 10 -15.29 10.77 17.69
N GLU A 11 -14.76 9.72 18.36
CA GLU A 11 -13.54 9.04 17.90
C GLU A 11 -13.78 7.70 17.16
N GLU A 12 -15.01 7.22 17.12
CA GLU A 12 -15.31 5.91 16.54
C GLU A 12 -15.48 5.89 15.02
N SER A 13 -15.51 7.07 14.36
CA SER A 13 -15.80 7.19 12.93
C SER A 13 -14.60 7.12 11.99
N LEU A 14 -13.38 6.94 12.49
CA LEU A 14 -12.11 6.94 11.71
C LEU A 14 -11.46 5.55 11.59
N ARG A 15 -12.15 4.47 11.92
CA ARG A 15 -11.67 3.13 11.62
C ARG A 15 -12.06 2.79 10.18
N PRO A 16 -11.12 2.44 9.27
CA PRO A 16 -11.48 1.81 8.01
C PRO A 16 -12.36 0.61 8.35
N SER A 17 -13.57 0.55 7.83
CA SER A 17 -14.47 -0.53 8.19
C SER A 17 -14.05 -1.79 7.45
N VAL A 18 -13.40 -2.68 8.14
CA VAL A 18 -13.09 -4.03 7.69
C VAL A 18 -14.40 -4.83 7.70
N LEU A 19 -15.09 -4.88 6.56
CA LEU A 19 -16.11 -5.91 6.37
C LEU A 19 -15.40 -7.18 5.89
N PRO A 20 -15.55 -8.32 6.59
CA PRO A 20 -14.98 -9.57 6.12
C PRO A 20 -15.64 -9.99 4.80
N VAL A 21 -14.85 -10.23 3.77
CA VAL A 21 -15.28 -10.92 2.55
C VAL A 21 -15.89 -12.26 2.98
N LYS A 22 -17.07 -12.59 2.47
CA LYS A 22 -17.78 -13.83 2.84
C LYS A 22 -16.88 -15.03 2.59
N LYS A 23 -16.80 -15.93 3.56
CA LYS A 23 -15.93 -17.12 3.57
C LYS A 23 -16.07 -18.05 2.34
N GLU A 24 -17.19 -17.95 1.60
CA GLU A 24 -17.47 -18.77 0.43
C GLU A 24 -16.77 -18.29 -0.86
N GLU A 25 -16.49 -16.99 -1.00
CA GLU A 25 -15.77 -16.45 -2.16
C GLU A 25 -14.26 -16.71 -2.07
N ARG A 26 -13.70 -16.77 -0.87
CA ARG A 26 -12.27 -17.06 -0.63
C ARG A 26 -11.80 -18.41 -1.17
N ARG A 27 -12.69 -19.41 -1.31
CA ARG A 27 -12.34 -20.75 -1.80
C ARG A 27 -12.05 -20.84 -3.31
N ARG A 28 -12.30 -19.79 -4.09
CA ARG A 28 -12.14 -19.78 -5.55
C ARG A 28 -10.92 -18.99 -6.04
N ILE A 29 -10.31 -18.20 -5.19
CA ILE A 29 -9.13 -17.40 -5.55
C ILE A 29 -7.89 -18.29 -5.35
N GLN A 30 -7.21 -18.63 -6.44
CA GLN A 30 -5.91 -19.28 -6.38
C GLN A 30 -4.84 -18.19 -6.43
N TYR A 31 -4.22 -17.93 -5.28
CA TYR A 31 -3.10 -17.00 -5.19
C TYR A 31 -1.82 -17.62 -5.75
N ALA A 32 -0.93 -16.75 -6.25
CA ALA A 32 0.42 -17.19 -6.60
C ALA A 32 1.15 -17.66 -5.33
N PRO A 33 1.93 -18.76 -5.42
CA PRO A 33 2.66 -19.27 -4.27
C PRO A 33 3.73 -18.29 -3.81
N VAL A 34 3.79 -18.05 -2.51
CA VAL A 34 4.81 -17.19 -1.89
C VAL A 34 6.07 -18.00 -1.64
N THR A 35 7.20 -17.54 -2.19
CA THR A 35 8.52 -18.17 -1.98
C THR A 35 9.55 -17.12 -1.56
N LEU A 36 10.62 -17.57 -0.90
CA LEU A 36 11.67 -16.72 -0.36
C LEU A 36 13.04 -17.14 -0.85
N SER A 37 13.94 -16.16 -1.00
CA SER A 37 15.36 -16.41 -1.18
C SER A 37 16.17 -15.43 -0.33
N GLU A 38 17.43 -15.77 -0.05
CA GLU A 38 18.35 -14.88 0.67
C GLU A 38 19.70 -14.82 -0.05
N GLN A 39 20.20 -13.61 -0.23
CA GLN A 39 21.52 -13.37 -0.80
C GLN A 39 22.13 -12.10 -0.24
N GLY A 40 23.40 -12.15 0.17
CA GLY A 40 24.14 -10.97 0.61
C GLY A 40 23.53 -10.26 1.85
N GLY A 41 22.82 -10.99 2.71
CA GLY A 41 22.16 -10.44 3.89
C GLY A 41 20.85 -9.71 3.55
N VAL A 42 20.29 -9.97 2.38
CA VAL A 42 18.97 -9.49 1.93
C VAL A 42 18.08 -10.68 1.73
N ARG A 43 16.85 -10.60 2.25
CA ARG A 43 15.76 -11.53 2.00
C ARG A 43 14.84 -10.97 0.93
N TYR A 44 14.47 -11.82 -0.02
CA TYR A 44 13.62 -11.47 -1.14
C TYR A 44 12.32 -12.27 -1.10
N LEU A 45 11.24 -11.60 -1.49
CA LEU A 45 9.91 -12.17 -1.69
C LEU A 45 9.70 -12.44 -3.19
N HIS A 46 9.11 -13.58 -3.52
CA HIS A 46 8.76 -13.99 -4.88
C HIS A 46 7.34 -14.58 -4.91
N PHE A 47 6.69 -14.52 -6.08
CA PHE A 47 5.39 -15.17 -6.33
C PHE A 47 5.54 -16.38 -7.26
N GLY A 48 6.32 -17.38 -6.81
CA GLY A 48 6.55 -18.62 -7.56
C GLY A 48 7.37 -18.45 -8.86
N THR A 49 7.98 -17.29 -9.05
CA THR A 49 8.85 -16.96 -10.19
C THR A 49 10.18 -16.41 -9.68
N GLU A 50 11.13 -16.14 -10.56
CA GLU A 50 12.41 -15.50 -10.22
C GLU A 50 12.28 -13.99 -9.95
N TRP A 51 11.15 -13.36 -10.33
CA TRP A 51 10.92 -11.94 -10.14
C TRP A 51 10.82 -11.57 -8.66
N ILE A 52 11.54 -10.50 -8.28
CA ILE A 52 11.53 -9.97 -6.92
C ILE A 52 10.28 -9.11 -6.75
N GLN A 53 9.42 -9.48 -5.80
CA GLN A 53 8.22 -8.74 -5.40
C GLN A 53 8.46 -7.83 -4.20
N GLY A 54 9.57 -7.99 -3.53
CA GLY A 54 9.96 -7.16 -2.40
C GLY A 54 11.26 -7.65 -1.77
N ALA A 55 11.91 -6.81 -0.98
CA ALA A 55 13.17 -7.12 -0.33
C ALA A 55 13.28 -6.48 1.05
N MET A 56 14.05 -7.14 1.92
CA MET A 56 14.39 -6.64 3.25
C MET A 56 15.86 -6.95 3.58
N ARG A 57 16.61 -5.95 3.98
CA ARG A 57 17.94 -6.13 4.56
C ARG A 57 17.83 -6.65 5.98
N LEU A 58 18.36 -7.84 6.25
CA LEU A 58 18.18 -8.53 7.54
C LEU A 58 18.68 -7.73 8.74
N ARG A 59 19.80 -7.01 8.60
CA ARG A 59 20.36 -6.16 9.67
C ARG A 59 19.72 -4.78 9.77
N LYS A 60 18.86 -4.38 8.80
CA LYS A 60 18.17 -3.08 8.76
C LYS A 60 16.76 -3.28 8.20
N PRO A 61 15.87 -3.95 8.95
CA PRO A 61 14.58 -4.40 8.43
C PRO A 61 13.64 -3.28 7.98
N ASN A 62 13.83 -2.07 8.49
CA ASN A 62 13.03 -0.89 8.17
C ASN A 62 13.65 -0.02 7.05
N TRP A 63 14.77 -0.47 6.47
CA TRP A 63 15.42 0.22 5.36
C TRP A 63 14.74 -0.12 4.04
N LEU A 64 14.62 0.89 3.16
CA LEU A 64 14.14 0.68 1.79
C LEU A 64 15.27 0.13 0.92
N GLU A 65 15.33 -1.18 0.77
CA GLU A 65 16.43 -1.88 0.08
C GLU A 65 16.39 -1.64 -1.43
N LEU A 66 15.22 -1.75 -2.05
CA LEU A 66 15.04 -1.58 -3.48
C LEU A 66 14.96 -0.10 -3.85
N GLU A 67 15.57 0.25 -5.00
CA GLU A 67 15.65 1.64 -5.45
C GLU A 67 14.27 2.25 -5.72
N TYR A 68 13.38 1.48 -6.36
CA TYR A 68 12.03 1.96 -6.66
C TYR A 68 11.27 2.34 -5.39
N SER A 69 11.43 1.58 -4.30
CA SER A 69 10.75 1.89 -3.04
C SER A 69 11.24 3.22 -2.43
N ARG A 70 12.51 3.57 -2.62
CA ARG A 70 13.03 4.89 -2.25
C ARG A 70 12.44 5.99 -3.13
N LYS A 71 12.33 5.76 -4.45
CA LYS A 71 11.70 6.70 -5.38
C LYS A 71 10.22 6.90 -5.07
N MET A 72 9.50 5.87 -4.65
CA MET A 72 8.10 5.99 -4.20
C MET A 72 7.93 6.91 -2.99
N MET A 73 8.98 7.17 -2.20
CA MET A 73 8.95 8.12 -1.07
C MET A 73 9.20 9.58 -1.50
N SER A 74 9.30 9.90 -2.79
CA SER A 74 9.56 11.26 -3.30
C SER A 74 8.49 12.30 -2.91
N TRP A 75 7.30 11.88 -2.48
CA TRP A 75 6.29 12.77 -1.94
C TRP A 75 6.78 13.52 -0.68
N LEU A 76 7.82 13.03 0.01
CA LEU A 76 8.46 13.72 1.13
C LEU A 76 9.04 15.08 0.75
N LEU A 77 9.32 15.32 -0.53
CA LEU A 77 9.75 16.64 -1.03
C LEU A 77 8.63 17.70 -0.93
N PHE A 78 7.38 17.28 -0.76
CA PHE A 78 6.21 18.14 -0.78
C PHE A 78 5.38 18.09 0.50
N ARG A 79 5.53 17.02 1.31
CA ARG A 79 4.78 16.80 2.54
C ARG A 79 5.64 16.09 3.58
N GLU A 80 6.04 16.80 4.62
CA GLU A 80 6.93 16.28 5.65
C GLU A 80 6.18 15.48 6.74
N GLN A 81 4.93 15.85 7.01
CA GLN A 81 4.13 15.27 8.10
C GLN A 81 2.77 14.77 7.59
N PRO A 82 2.72 13.56 7.04
CA PRO A 82 1.46 12.92 6.69
C PRO A 82 0.75 12.43 7.97
N ARG A 83 -0.57 12.43 7.98
CA ARG A 83 -1.40 11.88 9.05
C ARG A 83 -1.96 10.49 8.72
N MET A 84 -2.25 10.26 7.44
CA MET A 84 -2.78 8.99 6.94
C MET A 84 -2.10 8.60 5.64
N ILE A 85 -1.51 7.41 5.62
CA ILE A 85 -0.88 6.83 4.42
C ILE A 85 -1.60 5.54 4.07
N CYS A 86 -1.93 5.36 2.79
CA CYS A 86 -2.43 4.10 2.25
C CYS A 86 -1.36 3.44 1.37
N GLN A 87 -1.17 2.15 1.53
CA GLN A 87 -0.34 1.29 0.69
C GLN A 87 -1.23 0.26 0.00
N LEU A 88 -1.36 0.32 -1.32
CA LEU A 88 -2.01 -0.72 -2.13
C LEU A 88 -0.94 -1.69 -2.64
N GLY A 89 -1.04 -2.95 -2.20
CA GLY A 89 -0.02 -3.97 -2.35
C GLY A 89 1.03 -3.91 -1.22
N LEU A 90 1.17 -5.01 -0.47
CA LEU A 90 2.08 -5.06 0.69
C LEU A 90 3.52 -5.44 0.28
N GLY A 91 3.66 -6.39 -0.65
CA GLY A 91 4.96 -6.95 -1.01
C GLY A 91 5.70 -7.48 0.23
N ALA A 92 6.96 -7.11 0.43
CA ALA A 92 7.74 -7.43 1.64
C ALA A 92 7.50 -6.44 2.80
N GLY A 93 6.45 -5.65 2.76
CA GLY A 93 6.11 -4.64 3.77
C GLY A 93 7.11 -3.48 3.87
N ALA A 94 7.92 -3.24 2.85
CA ALA A 94 9.02 -2.29 2.92
C ALA A 94 8.53 -0.85 3.13
N LEU A 95 7.61 -0.37 2.29
CA LEU A 95 7.04 0.98 2.40
C LEU A 95 6.21 1.12 3.68
N THR A 96 5.39 0.12 3.99
CA THR A 96 4.57 0.09 5.21
C THR A 96 5.41 0.22 6.47
N LYS A 97 6.48 -0.59 6.62
CA LYS A 97 7.41 -0.51 7.76
C LYS A 97 8.14 0.83 7.82
N PHE A 98 8.62 1.31 6.67
CA PHE A 98 9.28 2.60 6.60
C PHE A 98 8.36 3.71 7.11
N CYS A 99 7.14 3.81 6.61
CA CYS A 99 6.17 4.81 7.03
C CYS A 99 5.82 4.69 8.52
N TYR A 100 5.57 3.49 9.01
CA TYR A 100 5.24 3.23 10.41
C TYR A 100 6.34 3.70 11.38
N TRP A 101 7.62 3.44 11.03
CA TRP A 101 8.74 3.79 11.90
C TRP A 101 9.23 5.23 11.76
N GLN A 102 9.06 5.85 10.59
CA GLN A 102 9.52 7.22 10.36
C GLN A 102 8.52 8.29 10.83
N PHE A 103 7.23 7.98 10.83
CA PHE A 103 6.18 8.95 11.12
C PHE A 103 5.37 8.52 12.34
N ALA A 104 5.83 8.93 13.55
CA ALA A 104 5.22 8.50 14.82
C ALA A 104 3.75 8.90 14.97
N ASP A 105 3.35 10.02 14.38
CA ASP A 105 1.98 10.56 14.44
C ASP A 105 1.13 10.17 13.22
N CYS A 106 1.66 9.32 12.32
CA CYS A 106 0.99 8.88 11.11
C CYS A 106 0.33 7.51 11.30
N LYS A 107 -0.88 7.37 10.80
CA LYS A 107 -1.53 6.07 10.63
C LYS A 107 -1.25 5.52 9.23
N THR A 108 -0.91 4.25 9.16
CA THR A 108 -0.62 3.54 7.92
C THR A 108 -1.62 2.41 7.72
N VAL A 109 -2.24 2.38 6.56
CA VAL A 109 -3.11 1.28 6.12
C VAL A 109 -2.46 0.58 4.94
N ALA A 110 -2.24 -0.72 5.01
CA ALA A 110 -1.78 -1.51 3.89
C ALA A 110 -2.87 -2.48 3.44
N VAL A 111 -3.14 -2.51 2.14
CA VAL A 111 -4.15 -3.36 1.51
C VAL A 111 -3.44 -4.44 0.72
N GLU A 112 -3.73 -5.70 1.04
CA GLU A 112 -3.13 -6.87 0.39
C GLU A 112 -4.21 -7.90 0.10
N LEU A 113 -4.19 -8.42 -1.12
CA LEU A 113 -5.16 -9.42 -1.56
C LEU A 113 -4.80 -10.83 -1.07
N ASN A 114 -3.51 -11.15 -1.01
CA ASN A 114 -3.01 -12.49 -0.72
C ASN A 114 -2.70 -12.66 0.78
N PRO A 115 -3.49 -13.46 1.53
CA PRO A 115 -3.26 -13.68 2.96
C PRO A 115 -1.91 -14.35 3.26
N ASP A 116 -1.35 -15.12 2.32
CA ASP A 116 -0.03 -15.74 2.52
C ASP A 116 1.08 -14.67 2.52
N VAL A 117 0.93 -13.59 1.73
CA VAL A 117 1.84 -12.43 1.77
C VAL A 117 1.80 -11.76 3.13
N ILE A 118 0.60 -11.52 3.67
CA ILE A 118 0.42 -10.91 5.01
C ILE A 118 1.11 -11.77 6.07
N SER A 119 0.83 -13.09 6.06
CA SER A 119 1.42 -14.05 7.01
C SER A 119 2.95 -14.08 6.95
N VAL A 120 3.50 -14.10 5.73
CA VAL A 120 4.95 -14.11 5.51
C VAL A 120 5.59 -12.78 5.91
N CYS A 121 4.89 -11.65 5.73
CA CYS A 121 5.40 -10.36 6.16
C CYS A 121 5.59 -10.28 7.68
N HIS A 122 4.64 -10.77 8.47
CA HIS A 122 4.79 -10.84 9.92
C HIS A 122 5.90 -11.82 10.34
N SER A 123 5.90 -13.04 9.79
CA SER A 123 6.81 -14.09 10.22
C SER A 123 8.25 -13.91 9.72
N MET A 124 8.46 -13.35 8.51
CA MET A 124 9.75 -13.37 7.82
C MET A 124 10.29 -11.99 7.45
N PHE A 125 9.45 -10.95 7.37
CA PHE A 125 9.86 -9.61 6.96
C PHE A 125 9.76 -8.56 8.06
N ALA A 126 9.64 -8.96 9.32
CA ALA A 126 9.58 -8.06 10.47
C ALA A 126 8.49 -6.96 10.34
N LEU A 127 7.36 -7.30 9.74
CA LEU A 127 6.20 -6.41 9.75
C LEU A 127 5.71 -6.32 11.20
N PRO A 128 5.53 -5.10 11.75
CA PRO A 128 4.99 -4.93 13.10
C PRO A 128 3.59 -5.54 13.23
N ASP A 129 3.24 -5.93 14.45
CA ASP A 129 1.85 -6.26 14.76
C ASP A 129 0.96 -5.03 14.58
N GLU A 130 -0.30 -5.26 14.25
CA GLU A 130 -1.28 -4.18 14.12
C GLU A 130 -1.50 -3.47 15.46
N ASP A 131 -1.60 -2.14 15.39
CA ASP A 131 -1.88 -1.29 16.53
C ASP A 131 -2.80 -0.11 16.13
N GLU A 132 -2.85 0.96 16.92
CA GLU A 132 -3.64 2.16 16.62
C GLU A 132 -3.16 2.92 15.38
N ARG A 133 -1.93 2.66 14.91
CA ARG A 133 -1.27 3.34 13.79
C ARG A 133 -1.04 2.46 12.56
N LEU A 134 -1.11 1.15 12.69
CA LEU A 134 -0.90 0.20 11.60
C LEU A 134 -2.09 -0.73 11.44
N HIS A 135 -2.68 -0.75 10.25
CA HIS A 135 -3.75 -1.67 9.89
C HIS A 135 -3.44 -2.38 8.58
N ILE A 136 -3.57 -3.70 8.59
CA ILE A 136 -3.43 -4.53 7.39
C ILE A 136 -4.81 -5.02 6.98
N VAL A 137 -5.23 -4.68 5.77
CA VAL A 137 -6.56 -5.00 5.23
C VAL A 137 -6.42 -6.07 4.15
N GLU A 138 -6.91 -7.28 4.42
CA GLU A 138 -7.01 -8.35 3.43
C GLU A 138 -8.20 -8.07 2.50
N MET A 139 -7.94 -7.42 1.35
CA MET A 139 -8.98 -6.97 0.41
C MET A 139 -8.40 -6.75 -0.98
N ASP A 140 -9.24 -6.83 -2.01
CA ASP A 140 -8.90 -6.33 -3.34
C ASP A 140 -8.72 -4.81 -3.33
N ALA A 141 -7.67 -4.31 -4.00
CA ALA A 141 -7.35 -2.88 -4.00
C ALA A 141 -8.43 -2.04 -4.68
N MET A 142 -9.09 -2.57 -5.74
CA MET A 142 -10.19 -1.86 -6.42
C MET A 142 -11.41 -1.75 -5.51
N ASP A 143 -11.74 -2.81 -4.75
CA ASP A 143 -12.84 -2.79 -3.78
C ASP A 143 -12.55 -1.79 -2.66
N PHE A 144 -11.30 -1.76 -2.18
CA PHE A 144 -10.88 -0.82 -1.15
C PHE A 144 -11.02 0.64 -1.59
N VAL A 145 -10.52 1.01 -2.79
CA VAL A 145 -10.58 2.41 -3.25
C VAL A 145 -11.97 2.83 -3.70
N ASN A 146 -12.89 1.90 -3.93
CA ASN A 146 -14.30 2.18 -4.22
C ASN A 146 -15.18 2.25 -2.98
N ASP A 147 -14.67 1.88 -1.80
CA ASP A 147 -15.40 2.07 -0.56
C ASP A 147 -15.50 3.56 -0.21
N GLU A 148 -16.72 4.08 -0.13
CA GLU A 148 -16.97 5.51 0.15
C GLU A 148 -16.40 5.96 1.49
N ARG A 149 -16.18 5.04 2.43
CA ARG A 149 -15.57 5.33 3.75
C ARG A 149 -14.11 5.77 3.63
N ASN A 150 -13.45 5.43 2.54
CA ASN A 150 -12.07 5.81 2.25
C ASN A 150 -11.97 7.14 1.49
N ALA A 151 -13.09 7.79 1.14
CA ALA A 151 -13.09 9.04 0.40
C ALA A 151 -12.54 10.21 1.23
N GLY A 152 -11.52 10.90 0.70
CA GLY A 152 -10.91 12.06 1.34
C GLY A 152 -10.16 11.77 2.64
N VAL A 153 -9.60 10.56 2.79
CA VAL A 153 -8.96 10.07 4.03
C VAL A 153 -7.44 10.21 4.01
N PHE A 154 -6.79 9.91 2.87
CA PHE A 154 -5.35 9.72 2.83
C PHE A 154 -4.59 10.95 2.35
N ASP A 155 -3.52 11.30 3.05
CA ASP A 155 -2.55 12.31 2.61
C ASP A 155 -1.68 11.78 1.47
N VAL A 156 -1.33 10.50 1.55
CA VAL A 156 -0.50 9.80 0.56
C VAL A 156 -1.08 8.42 0.28
N LEU A 157 -1.10 8.06 -1.00
CA LEU A 157 -1.48 6.73 -1.46
C LEU A 157 -0.36 6.17 -2.34
N HIS A 158 0.20 5.03 -1.94
CA HIS A 158 1.14 4.25 -2.73
C HIS A 158 0.41 3.15 -3.48
N SER A 159 0.67 3.00 -4.78
CA SER A 159 0.22 1.86 -5.58
C SER A 159 1.42 1.05 -6.07
N ASP A 160 1.58 -0.14 -5.52
CA ASP A 160 2.63 -1.11 -5.85
C ASP A 160 1.99 -2.49 -6.09
N LEU A 161 1.14 -2.55 -7.13
CA LEU A 161 0.27 -3.68 -7.44
C LEU A 161 0.83 -4.46 -8.62
N TYR A 162 1.50 -5.56 -8.34
CA TYR A 162 2.07 -6.46 -9.35
C TYR A 162 1.63 -7.91 -9.12
N ASP A 163 1.47 -8.64 -10.23
CA ASP A 163 1.29 -10.09 -10.21
C ASP A 163 2.64 -10.84 -10.29
N ALA A 164 2.58 -12.15 -10.32
CA ALA A 164 3.75 -13.02 -10.42
C ALA A 164 4.60 -12.77 -11.68
N THR A 165 4.05 -12.17 -12.72
CA THR A 165 4.77 -11.90 -13.97
C THR A 165 5.59 -10.62 -13.93
N ALA A 166 5.28 -9.70 -12.99
CA ALA A 166 5.91 -8.39 -12.83
C ALA A 166 5.99 -7.58 -14.13
N ARG A 167 5.04 -7.79 -15.07
CA ARG A 167 5.05 -7.14 -16.39
C ARG A 167 4.37 -5.78 -16.43
N GLY A 168 3.78 -5.34 -15.33
CA GLY A 168 3.08 -4.07 -15.19
C GLY A 168 2.09 -4.12 -14.03
N PRO A 169 1.57 -2.96 -13.60
CA PRO A 169 0.58 -2.94 -12.54
C PRO A 169 -0.69 -3.68 -12.99
N VAL A 170 -1.31 -4.43 -12.07
CA VAL A 170 -2.55 -5.18 -12.35
C VAL A 170 -3.76 -4.27 -12.46
N LEU A 171 -3.70 -3.07 -11.87
CA LEU A 171 -4.74 -2.03 -11.96
C LEU A 171 -4.12 -0.76 -12.55
N ASP A 172 -4.53 -0.40 -13.78
CA ASP A 172 -3.92 0.69 -14.56
C ASP A 172 -4.94 1.50 -15.37
N THR A 173 -6.22 1.42 -15.02
CA THR A 173 -7.29 2.11 -15.73
C THR A 173 -7.54 3.53 -15.20
N PRO A 174 -8.09 4.46 -16.02
CA PRO A 174 -8.50 5.78 -15.53
C PRO A 174 -9.49 5.71 -14.37
N GLU A 175 -10.38 4.70 -14.37
CA GLU A 175 -11.37 4.46 -13.30
C GLU A 175 -10.67 4.13 -11.98
N PHE A 176 -9.65 3.27 -12.01
CA PHE A 176 -8.83 2.96 -10.83
C PHE A 176 -8.14 4.22 -10.29
N TYR A 177 -7.46 4.98 -11.15
CA TYR A 177 -6.79 6.21 -10.73
C TYR A 177 -7.76 7.27 -10.22
N ALA A 178 -8.97 7.37 -10.80
CA ALA A 178 -10.02 8.25 -10.31
C ALA A 178 -10.53 7.82 -8.92
N ALA A 179 -10.66 6.51 -8.69
CA ALA A 179 -11.00 5.97 -7.38
C ALA A 179 -9.91 6.26 -6.35
N CYS A 180 -8.64 6.05 -6.68
CA CYS A 180 -7.51 6.43 -5.83
C CYS A 180 -7.51 7.93 -5.50
N LYS A 181 -7.77 8.80 -6.49
CA LYS A 181 -7.86 10.25 -6.27
C LYS A 181 -8.99 10.62 -5.30
N ARG A 182 -10.15 9.96 -5.37
CA ARG A 182 -11.24 10.17 -4.40
C ARG A 182 -10.83 9.85 -2.96
N CYS A 183 -9.95 8.88 -2.76
CA CYS A 183 -9.44 8.52 -1.44
C CYS A 183 -8.50 9.58 -0.84
N LEU A 184 -7.92 10.45 -1.67
CA LEU A 184 -6.98 11.46 -1.22
C LEU A 184 -7.69 12.69 -0.64
N VAL A 185 -7.10 13.26 0.41
CA VAL A 185 -7.49 14.61 0.90
C VAL A 185 -7.17 15.68 -0.16
N PRO A 186 -7.75 16.88 -0.09
CA PRO A 186 -7.30 18.00 -0.92
C PRO A 186 -5.79 18.23 -0.80
N GLY A 187 -5.07 18.25 -1.94
CA GLY A 187 -3.60 18.31 -1.98
C GLY A 187 -2.89 17.01 -1.59
N GLY A 188 -3.60 15.91 -1.44
CA GLY A 188 -3.02 14.58 -1.26
C GLY A 188 -2.29 14.09 -2.50
N MET A 189 -1.38 13.15 -2.33
CA MET A 189 -0.48 12.67 -3.38
C MET A 189 -0.58 11.16 -3.57
N MET A 190 -0.40 10.73 -4.81
CA MET A 190 -0.29 9.32 -5.17
C MET A 190 1.09 9.03 -5.75
N THR A 191 1.71 7.94 -5.36
CA THR A 191 2.88 7.38 -6.05
C THR A 191 2.54 6.02 -6.63
N VAL A 192 3.05 5.74 -7.82
CA VAL A 192 2.78 4.50 -8.55
C VAL A 192 4.10 3.91 -9.00
N ASN A 193 4.35 2.65 -8.67
CA ASN A 193 5.48 1.91 -9.21
C ASN A 193 5.17 1.49 -10.66
N LEU A 194 6.01 1.91 -11.61
CA LEU A 194 5.89 1.57 -13.04
C LEU A 194 7.24 1.17 -13.61
N PHE A 195 7.26 0.14 -14.45
CA PHE A 195 8.46 -0.20 -15.23
C PHE A 195 8.53 0.67 -16.50
N GLY A 196 9.53 1.54 -16.59
CA GLY A 196 9.68 2.53 -17.66
C GLY A 196 9.79 1.92 -19.06
N ASP A 197 10.42 0.75 -19.20
CA ASP A 197 10.61 0.05 -20.48
C ASP A 197 9.42 -0.83 -20.88
N HIS A 198 8.39 -0.93 -20.02
CA HIS A 198 7.23 -1.76 -20.33
C HIS A 198 6.23 -1.02 -21.24
N PRO A 199 5.61 -1.69 -22.26
CA PRO A 199 4.63 -1.06 -23.16
C PRO A 199 3.44 -0.39 -22.48
N SER A 200 3.08 -0.81 -21.24
CA SER A 200 2.02 -0.17 -20.47
C SER A 200 2.41 1.20 -19.90
N PHE A 201 3.67 1.58 -19.86
CA PHE A 201 4.13 2.82 -19.22
C PHE A 201 3.40 4.05 -19.77
N ALA A 202 3.46 4.27 -21.10
CA ALA A 202 2.80 5.41 -21.73
C ALA A 202 1.28 5.42 -21.50
N ARG A 203 0.63 4.25 -21.50
CA ARG A 203 -0.80 4.10 -21.20
C ARG A 203 -1.11 4.53 -19.77
N ASN A 204 -0.31 4.09 -18.80
CA ASN A 204 -0.45 4.47 -17.40
C ASN A 204 -0.29 5.97 -17.20
N ILE A 205 0.76 6.57 -17.77
CA ILE A 205 0.96 8.03 -17.70
C ILE A 205 -0.23 8.78 -18.30
N SER A 206 -0.73 8.34 -19.46
CA SER A 206 -1.92 8.93 -20.08
C SER A 206 -3.16 8.79 -19.18
N ALA A 207 -3.38 7.64 -18.57
CA ALA A 207 -4.51 7.41 -17.67
C ALA A 207 -4.44 8.31 -16.42
N MET A 208 -3.28 8.41 -15.79
CA MET A 208 -3.06 9.30 -14.64
C MET A 208 -3.21 10.77 -15.00
N SER A 209 -2.72 11.20 -16.17
CA SER A 209 -2.81 12.60 -16.62
C SER A 209 -4.25 13.07 -16.91
N ARG A 210 -5.18 12.14 -17.09
CA ARG A 210 -6.63 12.46 -17.21
C ARG A 210 -7.28 12.71 -15.85
N VAL A 211 -6.66 12.26 -14.77
CA VAL A 211 -7.22 12.25 -13.42
C VAL A 211 -6.54 13.28 -12.52
N PHE A 212 -5.21 13.29 -12.53
CA PHE A 212 -4.39 14.17 -11.69
C PHE A 212 -3.96 15.42 -12.45
N GLU A 213 -3.92 16.56 -11.76
CA GLU A 213 -3.51 17.85 -12.35
C GLU A 213 -2.04 17.88 -12.74
N LYS A 214 -1.20 17.13 -12.00
CA LYS A 214 0.25 17.02 -12.27
C LYS A 214 0.68 15.57 -12.13
N VAL A 215 1.46 15.09 -13.09
CA VAL A 215 2.13 13.80 -13.07
C VAL A 215 3.62 14.04 -13.27
N ILE A 216 4.44 13.49 -12.38
CA ILE A 216 5.90 13.60 -12.40
C ILE A 216 6.46 12.18 -12.54
N CYS A 217 7.32 11.97 -13.51
CA CYS A 217 8.05 10.72 -13.69
C CYS A 217 9.45 10.85 -13.10
N LEU A 218 9.85 9.87 -12.31
CA LEU A 218 11.21 9.74 -11.76
C LEU A 218 11.88 8.54 -12.44
N SER A 219 12.95 8.77 -13.13
CA SER A 219 13.79 7.74 -13.79
C SER A 219 14.97 7.33 -12.90
#